data_eea702bf4d961fd4313e2445a50ad6b5
#
_entry.id   eea702bf4d961fd4313e2445a50ad6b5
#
_cell.length_a   1.000
_cell.length_b   1.000
_cell.length_c   1.000
_cell.angle_alpha   90.00
_cell.angle_beta   90.00
_cell.angle_gamma   90.00
#
_symmetry.space_group_name_H-M   'P 1'
#
loop_
_entity.id
_entity.type
_entity.pdbx_description
1 polymer ?
#
loop_
_entity_poly.entity_id
_entity_poly.type
_entity_poly.pdbx_seq_one_letter_code
_entity_poly.pdbx_strand_id
1 'polypeptide(L)'
;MSLSLRAGRRRVSAVLAAAASLVLIGAGGLFVADAARAAFVDVPPTGAPGRLVLSSDPYPAEFLDLSPGDPAFWQIRARLEDATRATLALELRKSGPLAETPRGLIMQVDVCDAPWAGFPDQPLCASGSRPVTLATPAEDYTSSSPSFELRPLTPSAPQFLLVTLSVEDSAAAQEDTSLMGLRGRMGIGLTATSIDDVAVRPPDRLPVTGFDPTALIGVGALAAGLLGLGASLRIVRNGGRR
;
A
#
# COMPACT_ATOMS: atom_id res chain seq x y z
N MET A 1 -1.05 -60.79 19.76
CA MET A 1 -2.12 -59.89 19.29
C MET A 1 -1.87 -58.40 19.59
N SER A 2 -0.70 -57.96 20.01
CA SER A 2 -0.43 -56.59 20.50
C SER A 2 0.24 -55.62 19.51
N LEU A 3 0.68 -56.08 18.34
CA LEU A 3 1.42 -55.27 17.33
C LEU A 3 0.51 -54.44 16.42
N SER A 4 -0.74 -54.90 16.17
CA SER A 4 -1.67 -54.19 15.24
C SER A 4 -2.27 -52.90 15.86
N LEU A 5 -2.44 -52.84 17.18
CA LEU A 5 -2.97 -51.67 17.88
C LEU A 5 -2.00 -50.48 17.91
N ARG A 6 -0.66 -50.72 17.88
CA ARG A 6 0.34 -49.68 17.87
C ARG A 6 0.48 -49.01 16.50
N ALA A 7 0.27 -49.74 15.41
CA ALA A 7 0.34 -49.18 14.03
C ALA A 7 -0.86 -48.27 13.73
N GLY A 8 -2.06 -48.64 14.21
CA GLY A 8 -3.25 -47.80 14.05
C GLY A 8 -3.16 -46.47 14.80
N ARG A 9 -2.65 -46.49 16.02
CA ARG A 9 -2.50 -45.30 16.86
C ARG A 9 -1.48 -44.28 16.27
N ARG A 10 -0.39 -44.78 15.62
CA ARG A 10 0.57 -43.91 14.94
C ARG A 10 0.01 -43.27 13.67
N ARG A 11 -0.86 -43.97 12.93
CA ARG A 11 -1.52 -43.40 11.75
C ARG A 11 -2.54 -42.33 12.12
N VAL A 12 -3.32 -42.53 13.17
CA VAL A 12 -4.31 -41.56 13.67
C VAL A 12 -3.60 -40.29 14.17
N SER A 13 -2.51 -40.43 14.94
CA SER A 13 -1.76 -39.25 15.40
C SER A 13 -1.09 -38.49 14.25
N ALA A 14 -0.62 -39.15 13.21
CA ALA A 14 -0.05 -38.48 12.04
C ALA A 14 -1.11 -37.70 11.25
N VAL A 15 -2.33 -38.25 11.10
CA VAL A 15 -3.45 -37.58 10.44
C VAL A 15 -3.91 -36.35 11.23
N LEU A 16 -4.02 -36.49 12.55
CA LEU A 16 -4.38 -35.36 13.42
C LEU A 16 -3.32 -34.24 13.39
N ALA A 17 -2.03 -34.58 13.38
CA ALA A 17 -0.95 -33.62 13.26
C ALA A 17 -0.96 -32.89 11.91
N ALA A 18 -1.23 -33.61 10.82
CA ALA A 18 -1.36 -33.02 9.48
C ALA A 18 -2.56 -32.07 9.37
N ALA A 19 -3.71 -32.46 9.93
CA ALA A 19 -4.90 -31.62 9.96
C ALA A 19 -4.67 -30.32 10.79
N ALA A 20 -4.04 -30.43 11.96
CA ALA A 20 -3.68 -29.27 12.78
C ALA A 20 -2.71 -28.33 12.05
N SER A 21 -1.74 -28.88 11.31
CA SER A 21 -0.79 -28.09 10.51
C SER A 21 -1.48 -27.32 9.39
N LEU A 22 -2.46 -27.94 8.70
CA LEU A 22 -3.23 -27.27 7.64
C LEU A 22 -4.08 -26.10 8.19
N VAL A 23 -4.69 -26.28 9.37
CA VAL A 23 -5.44 -25.21 10.03
C VAL A 23 -4.52 -24.04 10.41
N LEU A 24 -3.32 -24.33 10.94
CA LEU A 24 -2.34 -23.29 11.28
C LEU A 24 -1.82 -22.55 10.05
N ILE A 25 -1.60 -23.23 8.93
CA ILE A 25 -1.20 -22.61 7.67
C ILE A 25 -2.33 -21.73 7.14
N GLY A 26 -3.57 -22.21 7.17
CA GLY A 26 -4.73 -21.43 6.73
C GLY A 26 -4.96 -20.18 7.57
N ALA A 27 -4.93 -20.32 8.88
CA ALA A 27 -5.08 -19.19 9.80
C ALA A 27 -3.93 -18.19 9.66
N GLY A 28 -2.67 -18.67 9.61
CA GLY A 28 -1.50 -17.84 9.42
C GLY A 28 -1.53 -17.08 8.11
N GLY A 29 -1.98 -17.72 7.03
CA GLY A 29 -2.15 -17.09 5.72
C GLY A 29 -3.18 -15.96 5.70
N LEU A 30 -4.30 -16.12 6.41
CA LEU A 30 -5.32 -15.07 6.53
C LEU A 30 -4.80 -13.86 7.30
N PHE A 31 -4.09 -14.04 8.40
CA PHE A 31 -3.50 -12.93 9.17
C PHE A 31 -2.43 -12.17 8.37
N VAL A 32 -1.63 -12.86 7.57
CA VAL A 32 -0.63 -12.20 6.70
C VAL A 32 -1.31 -11.44 5.57
N ALA A 33 -2.38 -11.99 4.99
CA ALA A 33 -3.14 -11.30 3.94
C ALA A 33 -3.87 -10.05 4.44
N ASP A 34 -4.41 -10.07 5.67
CA ASP A 34 -5.02 -8.88 6.27
C ASP A 34 -3.97 -7.82 6.64
N ALA A 35 -2.81 -8.22 7.16
CA ALA A 35 -1.70 -7.31 7.43
C ALA A 35 -1.16 -6.66 6.13
N ALA A 36 -1.15 -7.40 5.02
CA ALA A 36 -0.78 -6.86 3.71
C ALA A 36 -1.81 -5.89 3.13
N ARG A 37 -3.09 -6.01 3.50
CA ARG A 37 -4.15 -5.08 3.07
C ARG A 37 -4.23 -3.79 3.89
N ALA A 38 -3.61 -3.73 5.05
CA ALA A 38 -3.59 -2.55 5.93
C ALA A 38 -2.36 -1.66 5.68
N ALA A 39 -1.95 -1.51 4.44
CA ALA A 39 -0.61 -1.06 4.07
C ALA A 39 -0.43 0.45 3.93
N PHE A 40 -1.29 1.29 4.53
CA PHE A 40 -0.95 2.69 4.68
C PHE A 40 0.20 2.87 5.66
N VAL A 41 1.35 3.30 5.15
CA VAL A 41 2.53 3.64 5.95
C VAL A 41 2.57 5.15 6.15
N ASP A 42 2.79 5.60 7.39
CA ASP A 42 2.91 7.02 7.68
C ASP A 42 4.18 7.59 7.04
N VAL A 43 4.00 8.68 6.32
CA VAL A 43 5.08 9.37 5.60
C VAL A 43 5.72 10.39 6.55
N PRO A 44 7.04 10.34 6.75
CA PRO A 44 7.72 11.34 7.58
C PRO A 44 7.50 12.75 7.04
N PRO A 45 7.19 13.74 7.89
CA PRO A 45 7.04 15.13 7.46
C PRO A 45 8.39 15.66 6.95
N THR A 46 8.37 16.39 5.83
CA THR A 46 9.56 17.01 5.24
C THR A 46 9.73 18.49 5.63
N GLY A 47 8.76 19.04 6.33
CA GLY A 47 8.74 20.43 6.83
C GLY A 47 8.74 20.49 8.35
N ALA A 48 8.36 21.67 8.89
CA ALA A 48 8.14 21.81 10.32
C ALA A 48 7.07 20.79 10.77
N PRO A 49 7.27 20.11 11.92
CA PRO A 49 6.27 19.21 12.46
C PRO A 49 4.92 19.92 12.56
N GLY A 50 3.94 19.37 11.88
CA GLY A 50 2.61 19.93 11.76
C GLY A 50 1.56 18.93 12.22
N ARG A 51 0.33 19.35 12.09
CA ARG A 51 -0.85 18.56 12.45
C ARG A 51 -1.39 17.73 11.28
N LEU A 52 -0.77 17.84 10.10
CA LEU A 52 -1.07 17.04 8.94
C LEU A 52 -0.30 15.73 9.04
N VAL A 53 -1.01 14.62 9.04
CA VAL A 53 -0.44 13.28 8.98
C VAL A 53 -0.79 12.66 7.64
N LEU A 54 0.23 12.21 6.93
CA LEU A 54 0.11 11.54 5.64
C LEU A 54 0.43 10.06 5.80
N SER A 55 -0.35 9.24 5.15
CA SER A 55 -0.05 7.82 5.02
C SER A 55 -0.16 7.43 3.55
N SER A 56 0.71 6.56 3.09
CA SER A 56 0.87 6.20 1.67
C SER A 56 0.83 4.69 1.47
N ASP A 57 0.30 4.27 0.35
CA ASP A 57 0.30 2.88 -0.11
C ASP A 57 0.39 2.86 -1.65
N PRO A 58 1.49 2.29 -2.21
CA PRO A 58 2.68 1.80 -1.53
C PRO A 58 3.55 2.91 -0.91
N TYR A 59 4.44 2.52 0.02
CA TYR A 59 5.49 3.38 0.54
C TYR A 59 6.80 2.59 0.74
N PRO A 60 7.92 3.01 0.14
CA PRO A 60 8.03 4.11 -0.83
C PRO A 60 7.23 3.83 -2.11
N ALA A 61 6.81 4.90 -2.79
CA ALA A 61 6.08 4.80 -4.05
C ALA A 61 7.08 4.61 -5.21
N GLU A 62 7.33 3.36 -5.57
CA GLU A 62 8.20 2.98 -6.68
C GLU A 62 7.39 2.14 -7.68
N PHE A 63 7.43 2.55 -8.96
CA PHE A 63 6.72 1.90 -10.06
C PHE A 63 7.73 1.60 -11.16
N LEU A 64 8.12 0.34 -11.27
CA LEU A 64 9.24 -0.09 -12.09
C LEU A 64 8.84 -0.47 -13.52
N ASP A 65 7.58 -0.82 -13.74
CA ASP A 65 7.11 -1.45 -14.98
C ASP A 65 5.88 -0.73 -15.57
N LEU A 66 5.97 0.61 -15.73
CA LEU A 66 4.91 1.36 -16.42
C LEU A 66 4.94 1.03 -17.91
N SER A 67 3.81 0.59 -18.43
CA SER A 67 3.63 0.27 -19.86
C SER A 67 2.43 1.03 -20.44
N PRO A 68 2.40 1.33 -21.75
CA PRO A 68 1.23 1.91 -22.38
C PRO A 68 -0.01 1.05 -22.15
N GLY A 69 -1.09 1.64 -21.64
CA GLY A 69 -2.34 0.97 -21.34
C GLY A 69 -2.39 0.21 -20.00
N ASP A 70 -1.29 0.17 -19.24
CA ASP A 70 -1.24 -0.47 -17.91
C ASP A 70 -0.94 0.58 -16.83
N PRO A 71 -1.97 1.16 -16.21
CA PRO A 71 -1.80 2.18 -15.19
C PRO A 71 -1.34 1.60 -13.86
N ALA A 72 -0.50 2.33 -13.14
CA ALA A 72 -0.16 2.06 -11.76
C ALA A 72 -0.88 3.05 -10.83
N PHE A 73 -1.21 2.58 -9.63
CA PHE A 73 -1.97 3.34 -8.67
C PHE A 73 -1.19 3.55 -7.38
N TRP A 74 -1.32 4.75 -6.84
CA TRP A 74 -0.73 5.16 -5.58
C TRP A 74 -1.76 5.92 -4.76
N GLN A 75 -2.09 5.42 -3.57
CA GLN A 75 -3.04 6.10 -2.71
C GLN A 75 -2.36 6.80 -1.53
N ILE A 76 -2.90 7.97 -1.19
CA ILE A 76 -2.41 8.79 -0.09
C ILE A 76 -3.61 9.16 0.78
N ARG A 77 -3.49 8.93 2.08
CA ARG A 77 -4.46 9.41 3.07
C ARG A 77 -3.90 10.64 3.77
N ALA A 78 -4.65 11.73 3.73
CA ALA A 78 -4.38 12.94 4.48
C ALA A 78 -5.36 13.06 5.65
N ARG A 79 -4.85 13.15 6.86
CA ARG A 79 -5.64 13.33 8.09
C ARG A 79 -5.09 14.46 8.95
N LEU A 80 -5.96 15.06 9.74
CA LEU A 80 -5.61 16.14 10.64
C LEU A 80 -5.55 15.61 12.07
N GLU A 81 -4.47 15.94 12.78
CA GLU A 81 -4.30 15.65 14.22
C GLU A 81 -4.10 16.94 14.99
N ASP A 82 -4.58 16.99 16.22
CA ASP A 82 -4.41 18.12 17.17
C ASP A 82 -4.82 19.49 16.63
N ALA A 83 -5.75 19.53 15.66
CA ALA A 83 -6.39 20.75 15.17
C ALA A 83 -7.85 20.45 14.82
N THR A 84 -8.72 21.45 14.89
CA THR A 84 -10.14 21.28 14.60
C THR A 84 -10.43 21.41 13.11
N ARG A 85 -9.69 22.26 12.41
CA ARG A 85 -9.83 22.48 10.97
C ARG A 85 -8.55 23.00 10.33
N ALA A 86 -8.29 22.59 9.09
CA ALA A 86 -7.20 23.11 8.28
C ALA A 86 -7.61 23.18 6.80
N THR A 87 -7.09 24.16 6.07
CA THR A 87 -7.09 24.12 4.61
C THR A 87 -6.15 23.00 4.16
N LEU A 88 -6.36 22.47 2.96
CA LEU A 88 -5.46 21.52 2.35
C LEU A 88 -5.19 21.94 0.91
N ALA A 89 -3.94 21.98 0.52
CA ALA A 89 -3.51 22.27 -0.83
C ALA A 89 -2.56 21.20 -1.34
N LEU A 90 -2.64 20.91 -2.63
CA LEU A 90 -1.83 19.91 -3.33
C LEU A 90 -0.93 20.62 -4.35
N GLU A 91 0.31 20.23 -4.43
CA GLU A 91 1.24 20.58 -5.50
C GLU A 91 1.88 19.32 -6.07
N LEU A 92 2.19 19.34 -7.35
CA LEU A 92 2.85 18.25 -8.05
C LEU A 92 4.26 18.65 -8.45
N ARG A 93 5.15 17.65 -8.48
CA ARG A 93 6.48 17.75 -9.11
C ARG A 93 6.72 16.56 -10.00
N LYS A 94 7.32 16.77 -11.15
CA LYS A 94 7.77 15.70 -12.03
C LYS A 94 9.06 16.11 -12.72
N SER A 95 9.93 15.16 -12.99
CA SER A 95 11.19 15.39 -13.68
C SER A 95 11.74 14.11 -14.29
N GLY A 96 12.64 14.28 -15.22
CA GLY A 96 13.35 13.21 -15.88
C GLY A 96 12.75 12.79 -17.22
N PRO A 97 13.51 12.03 -18.01
CA PRO A 97 13.17 11.74 -19.41
C PRO A 97 11.76 11.20 -19.63
N LEU A 98 11.28 10.29 -18.78
CA LEU A 98 9.92 9.75 -18.92
C LEU A 98 8.83 10.81 -18.68
N ALA A 99 9.08 11.78 -17.81
CA ALA A 99 8.11 12.84 -17.49
C ALA A 99 8.09 13.98 -18.52
N GLU A 100 9.12 14.08 -19.38
CA GLU A 100 9.33 15.18 -20.32
C GLU A 100 9.15 14.75 -21.78
N THR A 101 9.31 13.45 -22.07
CA THR A 101 9.16 12.90 -23.42
C THR A 101 7.69 12.91 -23.85
N PRO A 102 7.36 13.34 -25.07
CA PRO A 102 6.01 13.19 -25.63
C PRO A 102 5.51 11.76 -25.50
N ARG A 103 4.22 11.57 -25.20
CA ARG A 103 3.60 10.27 -24.89
C ARG A 103 4.17 9.56 -23.65
N GLY A 104 5.03 10.24 -22.86
CA GLY A 104 5.57 9.70 -21.62
C GLY A 104 4.56 9.68 -20.46
N LEU A 105 5.07 10.02 -19.27
CA LEU A 105 4.30 9.90 -18.03
C LEU A 105 3.14 10.88 -17.93
N ILE A 106 1.96 10.33 -17.71
CA ILE A 106 0.74 11.05 -17.35
C ILE A 106 0.46 10.77 -15.87
N MET A 107 0.16 11.81 -15.12
CA MET A 107 -0.19 11.72 -13.71
C MET A 107 -1.54 12.38 -13.47
N GLN A 108 -2.53 11.58 -13.10
CA GLN A 108 -3.86 12.05 -12.71
C GLN A 108 -4.00 11.95 -11.20
N VAL A 109 -4.62 12.94 -10.58
CA VAL A 109 -4.94 12.93 -9.15
C VAL A 109 -6.45 13.09 -8.98
N ASP A 110 -7.03 12.11 -8.31
CA ASP A 110 -8.43 12.12 -7.90
C ASP A 110 -8.54 12.09 -6.37
N VAL A 111 -9.61 12.62 -5.82
CA VAL A 111 -9.88 12.59 -4.39
C VAL A 111 -11.21 11.88 -4.10
N CYS A 112 -11.20 11.10 -3.03
CA CYS A 112 -12.35 10.40 -2.48
C CYS A 112 -12.54 10.76 -1.01
N ASP A 113 -13.79 10.74 -0.52
CA ASP A 113 -14.14 10.99 0.87
C ASP A 113 -14.11 9.71 1.72
N ALA A 114 -13.91 8.57 1.07
CA ALA A 114 -13.78 7.26 1.67
C ALA A 114 -12.52 6.55 1.14
N PRO A 115 -11.99 5.54 1.83
CA PRO A 115 -10.90 4.73 1.30
C PRO A 115 -11.24 4.15 -0.07
N TRP A 116 -10.26 4.09 -0.96
CA TRP A 116 -10.41 3.48 -2.27
C TRP A 116 -10.56 1.96 -2.12
N ALA A 117 -11.67 1.41 -2.61
CA ALA A 117 -11.89 -0.03 -2.67
C ALA A 117 -11.27 -0.63 -3.93
N GLY A 118 -10.93 -1.93 -3.91
CA GLY A 118 -10.37 -2.65 -5.07
C GLY A 118 -8.93 -2.28 -5.42
N PHE A 119 -8.22 -1.56 -4.54
CA PHE A 119 -6.80 -1.26 -4.70
C PHE A 119 -5.96 -2.55 -4.56
N PRO A 120 -4.87 -2.76 -5.32
CA PRO A 120 -4.33 -1.84 -6.34
C PRO A 120 -4.91 -2.03 -7.76
N ASP A 121 -5.73 -3.05 -8.02
CA ASP A 121 -6.08 -3.46 -9.39
C ASP A 121 -7.12 -2.55 -10.04
N GLN A 122 -8.21 -2.24 -9.33
CA GLN A 122 -9.32 -1.42 -9.83
C GLN A 122 -9.84 -0.48 -8.73
N PRO A 123 -9.14 0.62 -8.44
CA PRO A 123 -9.54 1.54 -7.40
C PRO A 123 -10.90 2.17 -7.68
N LEU A 124 -11.83 2.04 -6.73
CA LEU A 124 -13.18 2.58 -6.81
C LEU A 124 -13.46 3.46 -5.58
N CYS A 125 -14.00 4.63 -5.80
CA CYS A 125 -14.49 5.52 -4.77
C CYS A 125 -15.98 5.30 -4.53
N ALA A 126 -16.37 4.77 -3.38
CA ALA A 126 -17.76 4.47 -3.07
C ALA A 126 -18.66 5.72 -2.99
N SER A 127 -18.08 6.87 -2.64
CA SER A 127 -18.80 8.16 -2.55
C SER A 127 -18.79 8.98 -3.85
N GLY A 128 -18.17 8.47 -4.90
CA GLY A 128 -17.86 9.21 -6.12
C GLY A 128 -16.55 9.98 -6.01
N SER A 129 -15.63 9.75 -6.96
CA SER A 129 -14.36 10.47 -7.03
C SER A 129 -14.55 11.86 -7.65
N ARG A 130 -13.66 12.76 -7.29
CA ARG A 130 -13.56 14.10 -7.87
C ARG A 130 -12.16 14.31 -8.44
N PRO A 131 -12.02 14.64 -9.74
CA PRO A 131 -10.73 14.95 -10.32
C PRO A 131 -10.17 16.24 -9.69
N VAL A 132 -8.88 16.24 -9.43
CA VAL A 132 -8.13 17.40 -8.91
C VAL A 132 -7.29 18.00 -10.03
N THR A 133 -6.47 17.18 -10.65
CA THR A 133 -5.56 17.64 -11.71
C THR A 133 -5.11 16.47 -12.58
N LEU A 134 -4.71 16.82 -13.80
CA LEU A 134 -4.08 15.95 -14.77
C LEU A 134 -2.79 16.62 -15.23
N ALA A 135 -1.65 15.98 -15.01
CA ALA A 135 -0.35 16.42 -15.50
C ALA A 135 0.12 15.49 -16.61
N THR A 136 0.42 16.05 -17.77
CA THR A 136 0.96 15.37 -18.95
C THR A 136 2.42 15.76 -19.15
N PRO A 137 3.16 15.19 -20.11
CA PRO A 137 4.51 15.64 -20.44
C PRO A 137 4.59 17.12 -20.86
N ALA A 138 3.49 17.71 -21.30
CA ALA A 138 3.47 19.10 -21.77
C ALA A 138 3.63 20.14 -20.65
N GLU A 139 3.22 19.83 -19.42
CA GLU A 139 3.37 20.72 -18.27
C GLU A 139 4.78 20.66 -17.72
N ASP A 140 5.42 21.82 -17.52
CA ASP A 140 6.70 21.90 -16.80
C ASP A 140 6.47 22.04 -15.28
N TYR A 141 6.48 20.92 -14.59
CA TYR A 141 6.39 20.86 -13.12
C TYR A 141 7.71 20.43 -12.47
N THR A 142 8.84 20.76 -13.09
CA THR A 142 10.16 20.43 -12.54
C THR A 142 10.41 21.09 -11.18
N SER A 143 9.91 22.31 -10.98
CA SER A 143 9.96 23.02 -9.70
C SER A 143 8.72 22.71 -8.85
N SER A 144 7.56 23.11 -9.32
CA SER A 144 6.24 22.83 -8.73
C SER A 144 5.15 23.17 -9.71
N SER A 145 4.01 22.50 -9.60
CA SER A 145 2.76 22.89 -10.26
C SER A 145 2.15 24.12 -9.59
N PRO A 146 1.09 24.72 -10.17
CA PRO A 146 0.17 25.52 -9.41
C PRO A 146 -0.37 24.76 -8.19
N SER A 147 -0.79 25.48 -7.16
CA SER A 147 -1.42 24.89 -5.98
C SER A 147 -2.88 24.59 -6.28
N PHE A 148 -3.31 23.36 -6.01
CA PHE A 148 -4.70 22.91 -6.18
C PHE A 148 -5.36 22.81 -4.80
N GLU A 149 -6.39 23.63 -4.57
CA GLU A 149 -7.12 23.60 -3.32
C GLU A 149 -8.00 22.35 -3.21
N LEU A 150 -7.87 21.66 -2.10
CA LEU A 150 -8.69 20.53 -1.71
C LEU A 150 -9.72 20.97 -0.67
N ARG A 151 -10.67 20.09 -0.34
CA ARG A 151 -11.58 20.38 0.76
C ARG A 151 -10.80 20.52 2.07
N PRO A 152 -11.25 21.41 2.98
CA PRO A 152 -10.66 21.51 4.29
C PRO A 152 -10.71 20.17 5.03
N LEU A 153 -9.64 19.89 5.78
CA LEU A 153 -9.56 18.73 6.67
C LEU A 153 -10.16 19.04 8.04
N THR A 154 -10.81 18.01 8.60
CA THR A 154 -11.17 17.95 10.02
C THR A 154 -10.73 16.58 10.57
N PRO A 155 -10.60 16.40 11.89
CA PRO A 155 -10.23 15.09 12.46
C PRO A 155 -11.17 13.94 12.06
N SER A 156 -12.45 14.25 11.84
CA SER A 156 -13.49 13.28 11.45
C SER A 156 -13.64 13.09 9.93
N ALA A 157 -12.98 13.93 9.12
CA ALA A 157 -13.10 13.90 7.66
C ALA A 157 -11.70 13.91 7.01
N PRO A 158 -10.99 12.78 7.01
CA PRO A 158 -9.78 12.60 6.24
C PRO A 158 -10.09 12.66 4.74
N GLN A 159 -9.07 12.86 3.92
CA GLN A 159 -9.18 12.76 2.47
C GLN A 159 -8.28 11.65 1.93
N PHE A 160 -8.77 10.97 0.90
CA PHE A 160 -8.07 9.86 0.26
C PHE A 160 -7.80 10.25 -1.20
N LEU A 161 -6.55 10.49 -1.52
CA LEU A 161 -6.11 10.80 -2.87
C LEU A 161 -5.71 9.52 -3.58
N LEU A 162 -6.05 9.43 -4.85
CA LEU A 162 -5.52 8.41 -5.76
C LEU A 162 -4.71 9.11 -6.83
N VAL A 163 -3.48 8.69 -6.96
CA VAL A 163 -2.59 9.07 -8.05
C VAL A 163 -2.57 7.93 -9.03
N THR A 164 -3.06 8.17 -10.22
CA THR A 164 -2.95 7.24 -11.34
C THR A 164 -1.79 7.67 -12.21
N LEU A 165 -0.87 6.76 -12.41
CA LEU A 165 0.30 6.92 -13.25
C LEU A 165 0.13 6.06 -14.48
N SER A 166 0.23 6.65 -15.64
CA SER A 166 0.13 5.93 -16.90
C SER A 166 1.10 6.47 -17.93
N VAL A 167 1.36 5.67 -18.94
CA VAL A 167 1.93 6.11 -20.22
C VAL A 167 0.78 6.17 -21.20
N GLU A 168 0.84 7.08 -22.17
CA GLU A 168 -0.21 7.25 -23.17
C GLU A 168 -0.67 5.90 -23.74
N ASP A 169 -1.97 5.61 -23.67
CA ASP A 169 -2.55 4.39 -24.23
C ASP A 169 -2.92 4.61 -25.70
N SER A 170 -1.95 4.47 -26.57
CA SER A 170 -2.13 4.54 -28.02
C SER A 170 -1.23 3.54 -28.74
N ALA A 171 -1.63 3.13 -29.94
CA ALA A 171 -0.80 2.27 -30.78
C ALA A 171 0.58 2.93 -31.05
N ALA A 172 0.61 4.26 -31.21
CA ALA A 172 1.84 5.01 -31.40
C ALA A 172 2.75 4.97 -30.18
N ALA A 173 2.23 4.95 -28.94
CA ALA A 173 3.03 4.80 -27.74
C ALA A 173 3.51 3.36 -27.55
N GLN A 174 2.68 2.37 -27.90
CA GLN A 174 3.04 0.95 -27.84
C GLN A 174 4.18 0.58 -28.81
N GLU A 175 4.25 1.24 -29.97
CA GLU A 175 5.30 1.04 -30.97
C GLU A 175 6.54 1.92 -30.73
N ASP A 176 6.46 2.88 -29.80
CA ASP A 176 7.53 3.86 -29.55
C ASP A 176 8.64 3.28 -28.67
N THR A 177 9.63 2.69 -29.30
CA THR A 177 10.80 2.11 -28.61
C THR A 177 11.63 3.16 -27.85
N SER A 178 11.46 4.46 -28.12
CA SER A 178 12.16 5.52 -27.39
C SER A 178 11.67 5.69 -25.94
N LEU A 179 10.49 5.18 -25.60
CA LEU A 179 9.96 5.15 -24.25
C LEU A 179 10.61 4.08 -23.38
N MET A 180 11.21 3.06 -24.00
CA MET A 180 11.76 1.92 -23.27
C MET A 180 12.94 2.31 -22.38
N GLY A 181 12.86 1.89 -21.11
CA GLY A 181 13.92 2.13 -20.12
C GLY A 181 14.06 3.58 -19.66
N LEU A 182 13.18 4.48 -20.09
CA LEU A 182 13.13 5.84 -19.57
C LEU A 182 12.71 5.82 -18.09
N ARG A 183 13.23 6.78 -17.35
CA ARG A 183 12.93 6.96 -15.93
C ARG A 183 12.37 8.36 -15.69
N GLY A 184 11.44 8.45 -14.76
CA GLY A 184 10.89 9.70 -14.25
C GLY A 184 10.90 9.71 -12.72
N ARG A 185 10.84 10.89 -12.16
CA ARG A 185 10.58 11.12 -10.74
C ARG A 185 9.33 11.96 -10.64
N MET A 186 8.51 11.64 -9.67
CA MET A 186 7.34 12.42 -9.34
C MET A 186 7.23 12.60 -7.83
N GLY A 187 6.54 13.64 -7.44
CA GLY A 187 6.28 13.93 -6.04
C GLY A 187 4.95 14.66 -5.89
N ILE A 188 4.35 14.46 -4.74
CA ILE A 188 3.16 15.19 -4.29
C ILE A 188 3.53 15.91 -3.02
N GLY A 189 3.32 17.21 -3.02
CA GLY A 189 3.36 18.06 -1.84
C GLY A 189 1.93 18.29 -1.33
N LEU A 190 1.68 18.01 -0.05
CA LEU A 190 0.44 18.35 0.61
C LEU A 190 0.75 19.33 1.74
N THR A 191 0.12 20.49 1.67
CA THR A 191 0.27 21.56 2.67
C THR A 191 -1.07 21.80 3.36
N ALA A 192 -1.06 21.76 4.70
CA ALA A 192 -2.23 22.11 5.49
C ALA A 192 -1.93 23.35 6.33
N THR A 193 -2.84 24.32 6.30
CA THR A 193 -2.78 25.50 7.15
C THR A 193 -3.94 25.47 8.13
N SER A 194 -3.63 25.44 9.43
CA SER A 194 -4.66 25.48 10.48
C SER A 194 -5.45 26.79 10.39
N ILE A 195 -6.76 26.69 10.48
CA ILE A 195 -7.67 27.85 10.51
C ILE A 195 -7.92 28.27 11.96
N ASP A 196 -7.52 27.46 12.93
CA ASP A 196 -7.74 27.70 14.34
C ASP A 196 -6.50 28.33 15.00
N ASP A 197 -6.69 29.33 15.83
CA ASP A 197 -5.66 29.93 16.69
C ASP A 197 -5.30 29.04 17.90
N VAL A 198 -5.24 27.73 17.74
CA VAL A 198 -4.92 26.84 18.85
C VAL A 198 -3.42 26.75 19.06
N ALA A 199 -2.96 27.15 20.23
CA ALA A 199 -1.57 27.04 20.67
C ALA A 199 -1.04 25.60 20.42
N VAL A 200 0.11 25.51 19.74
CA VAL A 200 0.81 24.26 19.46
C VAL A 200 1.13 23.55 20.77
N ARG A 201 0.42 22.46 21.07
CA ARG A 201 0.82 21.56 22.15
C ARG A 201 1.90 20.63 21.56
N PRO A 202 3.09 20.56 22.18
CA PRO A 202 4.10 19.60 21.71
C PRO A 202 3.49 18.19 21.74
N PRO A 203 3.81 17.32 20.77
CA PRO A 203 3.29 15.97 20.77
C PRO A 203 3.83 15.22 21.99
N ASP A 204 2.92 14.74 22.84
CA ASP A 204 3.25 13.98 24.06
C ASP A 204 3.80 12.57 23.77
N ARG A 205 3.87 12.18 22.51
CA ARG A 205 4.35 10.85 22.10
C ARG A 205 5.24 10.91 20.86
N LEU A 206 6.41 10.34 20.98
CA LEU A 206 7.24 10.00 19.82
C LEU A 206 6.49 8.98 18.93
N PRO A 207 6.61 9.06 17.59
CA PRO A 207 6.03 8.06 16.73
C PRO A 207 6.59 6.69 17.10
N VAL A 208 5.69 5.79 17.47
CA VAL A 208 6.04 4.39 17.74
C VAL A 208 6.28 3.72 16.39
N THR A 209 7.53 3.69 15.96
CA THR A 209 7.97 2.78 14.90
C THR A 209 7.97 1.37 15.48
N GLY A 210 6.79 0.80 15.67
CA GLY A 210 6.61 -0.50 16.30
C GLY A 210 6.27 -1.55 15.24
N PHE A 211 7.02 -2.62 15.28
CA PHE A 211 6.65 -3.89 14.68
C PHE A 211 5.24 -4.27 15.12
N ASP A 212 4.36 -4.54 14.18
CA ASP A 212 3.03 -5.05 14.49
C ASP A 212 3.15 -6.48 15.06
N PRO A 213 2.84 -6.70 16.36
CA PRO A 213 2.99 -8.02 16.97
C PRO A 213 2.06 -9.07 16.33
N THR A 214 0.96 -8.66 15.69
CA THR A 214 0.04 -9.56 15.00
C THR A 214 0.66 -10.16 13.75
N ALA A 215 1.48 -9.39 13.01
CA ALA A 215 2.23 -9.90 11.87
C ALA A 215 3.26 -10.96 12.28
N LEU A 216 3.94 -10.78 13.43
CA LEU A 216 4.87 -11.77 13.96
C LEU A 216 4.17 -13.07 14.38
N ILE A 217 2.98 -12.99 14.96
CA ILE A 217 2.17 -14.17 15.33
C ILE A 217 1.77 -14.93 14.05
N GLY A 218 1.36 -14.23 13.00
CA GLY A 218 1.00 -14.84 11.71
C GLY A 218 2.16 -15.58 11.07
N VAL A 219 3.35 -14.97 11.01
CA VAL A 219 4.57 -15.59 10.46
C VAL A 219 5.00 -16.78 11.31
N GLY A 220 4.93 -16.66 12.64
CA GLY A 220 5.25 -17.75 13.57
C GLY A 220 4.32 -18.96 13.40
N ALA A 221 3.03 -18.75 13.24
CA ALA A 221 2.04 -19.81 13.01
C ALA A 221 2.28 -20.52 11.68
N LEU A 222 2.60 -19.79 10.62
CA LEU A 222 2.93 -20.32 9.29
C LEU A 222 4.19 -21.20 9.33
N ALA A 223 5.24 -20.72 9.99
CA ALA A 223 6.48 -21.46 10.15
C ALA A 223 6.30 -22.76 10.94
N ALA A 224 5.56 -22.70 12.05
CA ALA A 224 5.24 -23.88 12.86
C ALA A 224 4.40 -24.93 12.09
N GLY A 225 3.43 -24.45 11.28
CA GLY A 225 2.61 -25.30 10.42
C GLY A 225 3.44 -26.05 9.36
N LEU A 226 4.36 -25.37 8.69
CA LEU A 226 5.25 -25.96 7.68
C LEU A 226 6.19 -26.99 8.29
N LEU A 227 6.78 -26.71 9.45
CA LEU A 227 7.66 -27.66 10.16
C LEU A 227 6.89 -28.90 10.60
N GLY A 228 5.66 -28.75 11.10
CA GLY A 228 4.79 -29.87 11.48
C GLY A 228 4.43 -30.77 10.28
N LEU A 229 4.13 -30.17 9.14
CA LEU A 229 3.82 -30.89 7.90
C LEU A 229 5.05 -31.69 7.39
N GLY A 230 6.23 -31.07 7.42
CA GLY A 230 7.49 -31.72 7.03
C GLY A 230 7.82 -32.91 7.91
N ALA A 231 7.63 -32.79 9.22
CA ALA A 231 7.87 -33.90 10.17
C ALA A 231 6.87 -35.05 9.96
N SER A 232 5.59 -34.74 9.74
CA SER A 232 4.55 -35.73 9.51
C SER A 232 4.79 -36.54 8.22
N LEU A 233 5.18 -35.89 7.13
CA LEU A 233 5.53 -36.55 5.87
C LEU A 233 6.73 -37.47 6.01
N ARG A 234 7.74 -37.07 6.81
CA ARG A 234 8.92 -37.89 7.05
C ARG A 234 8.60 -39.17 7.82
N ILE A 235 7.70 -39.10 8.80
CA ILE A 235 7.26 -40.24 9.57
C ILE A 235 6.48 -41.23 8.68
N VAL A 236 5.58 -40.76 7.83
CA VAL A 236 4.82 -41.60 6.89
C VAL A 236 5.75 -42.29 5.89
N ARG A 237 6.74 -41.58 5.34
CA ARG A 237 7.68 -42.15 4.35
C ARG A 237 8.62 -43.19 4.95
N ASN A 238 9.03 -43.01 6.20
CA ASN A 238 9.91 -44.01 6.89
C ASN A 238 9.14 -45.24 7.43
N GLY A 239 7.82 -45.09 7.68
CA GLY A 239 6.98 -46.22 8.14
C GLY A 239 6.58 -47.19 7.06
N GLY A 240 6.73 -46.83 5.77
CA GLY A 240 6.40 -47.69 4.65
C GLY A 240 7.57 -48.59 4.13
N ARG A 241 8.74 -48.51 4.77
CA ARG A 241 9.95 -49.28 4.41
C ARG A 241 10.30 -50.43 5.34
N ARG A 242 9.35 -50.91 6.13
CA ARG A 242 9.53 -52.09 6.98
C ARG A 242 8.51 -53.17 6.63
#